data_8e8ac43ab98381dbc4e1a6b73c7bb8bd
#
_entry.id   8e8ac43ab98381dbc4e1a6b73c7bb8bd
#
_cell.length_a   1.000
_cell.length_b   1.000
_cell.length_c   1.000
_cell.angle_alpha   90.00
_cell.angle_beta   90.00
_cell.angle_gamma   90.00
#
_symmetry.space_group_name_H-M   'P 1'
#
loop_
_entity.id
_entity.type
_entity.pdbx_description
1 polymer ?
#
loop_
_entity_poly.entity_id
_entity_poly.type
_entity_poly.pdbx_seq_one_letter_code
_entity_poly.pdbx_strand_id
1 'polypeptide(L)'
;MAMILQHWKTQIAKISVLLILFCIPIYSQGGTIVRVSTSIGDFSIELLDETAPVTVQNFLDYVRRNDFNGTYFHRVIDNFVAQGGAYRFEPFVGPIDVPTDAPIVNEVNISNLRGTVAMAKLDGDPDSATNQWFVNIEDNVNLDTLNGGFTVFGNVLGSGMDIVDAIDEQPTIDLGLKASSAPYIASAYTDPSDFLYMNVEVVGRYSGAPHVYELESGLLISSVDIDSGNDLVSMNFNSVPSAEKFIIQANLESVIPRNGPVENVASFVASEGRLYIPRLEVNSNDAVTIANNVVFVLTNSSPVQFTLESFDR
;
A
#
# COMPACT_ATOMS: atom_id res chain seq x y z
N MET A 1 30.42 31.00 51.09
CA MET A 1 30.07 29.59 50.76
C MET A 1 28.58 29.37 50.43
N ALA A 2 27.66 30.06 51.11
CA ALA A 2 26.20 29.93 50.83
C ALA A 2 25.73 30.52 49.47
N MET A 3 26.35 31.61 49.00
CA MET A 3 26.01 32.22 47.70
C MET A 3 26.41 31.41 46.49
N ILE A 4 27.46 30.62 46.56
CA ILE A 4 27.92 29.77 45.45
C ILE A 4 27.00 28.55 45.28
N LEU A 5 26.48 28.00 46.37
CA LEU A 5 25.52 26.89 46.34
C LEU A 5 24.14 27.31 45.78
N GLN A 6 23.75 28.56 45.97
CA GLN A 6 22.49 29.08 45.46
C GLN A 6 22.56 29.35 43.96
N HIS A 7 23.73 29.74 43.47
CA HIS A 7 23.97 29.95 42.01
C HIS A 7 23.97 28.63 41.23
N TRP A 8 24.51 27.56 41.78
CA TRP A 8 24.51 26.23 41.20
C TRP A 8 23.11 25.59 41.12
N LYS A 9 22.29 25.80 42.15
CA LYS A 9 20.89 25.30 42.16
C LYS A 9 20.03 25.99 41.09
N THR A 10 20.27 27.28 40.82
CA THR A 10 19.58 28.01 39.72
C THR A 10 20.04 27.62 38.32
N GLN A 11 21.29 27.18 38.15
CA GLN A 11 21.78 26.70 36.87
C GLN A 11 21.28 25.28 36.57
N ILE A 12 21.22 24.40 37.59
CA ILE A 12 20.70 23.04 37.44
C ILE A 12 19.19 23.06 37.15
N ALA A 13 18.43 23.98 37.78
CA ALA A 13 17.00 24.16 37.50
C ALA A 13 16.73 24.69 36.06
N LYS A 14 17.67 25.43 35.46
CA LYS A 14 17.55 25.90 34.05
C LYS A 14 17.91 24.84 33.02
N ILE A 15 18.71 23.85 33.40
CA ILE A 15 19.09 22.73 32.50
C ILE A 15 18.01 21.63 32.54
N SER A 16 17.25 21.51 33.64
CA SER A 16 16.16 20.52 33.74
C SER A 16 14.88 20.92 32.99
N VAL A 17 14.77 22.13 32.45
CA VAL A 17 13.60 22.60 31.68
C VAL A 17 13.75 22.43 30.18
N LEU A 18 14.94 21.99 29.70
CA LEU A 18 15.20 21.87 28.26
C LEU A 18 15.35 20.41 27.79
N LEU A 19 14.84 19.45 28.54
CA LEU A 19 14.72 18.06 28.10
C LEU A 19 13.31 17.51 28.35
N ILE A 20 12.29 18.32 28.11
CA ILE A 20 11.04 17.78 27.62
C ILE A 20 11.33 17.55 26.13
N LEU A 21 11.95 16.41 25.82
CA LEU A 21 11.77 15.79 24.52
C LEU A 21 10.25 15.74 24.35
N PHE A 22 9.72 16.59 23.47
CA PHE A 22 8.47 16.32 22.81
C PHE A 22 8.70 14.96 22.13
N CYS A 23 8.34 13.85 22.80
CA CYS A 23 7.86 12.69 22.11
C CYS A 23 6.56 13.16 21.43
N ILE A 24 6.69 13.87 20.32
CA ILE A 24 5.61 13.93 19.34
C ILE A 24 5.44 12.47 18.97
N PRO A 25 4.30 11.84 19.27
CA PRO A 25 4.04 10.53 18.70
C PRO A 25 4.21 10.73 17.21
N ILE A 26 5.18 10.06 16.60
CA ILE A 26 5.29 9.95 15.17
C ILE A 26 4.11 9.05 14.81
N TYR A 27 2.97 9.66 14.53
CA TYR A 27 1.87 8.94 13.92
C TYR A 27 2.37 8.53 12.56
N SER A 28 2.53 7.24 12.35
CA SER A 28 2.78 6.69 11.03
C SER A 28 1.59 7.08 10.15
N GLN A 29 1.81 7.96 9.23
CA GLN A 29 0.84 8.19 8.15
C GLN A 29 0.85 6.91 7.33
N GLY A 30 -0.32 6.32 7.11
CA GLY A 30 -0.39 5.10 6.34
C GLY A 30 0.02 5.34 4.90
N GLY A 31 0.82 4.44 4.35
CA GLY A 31 1.28 4.50 2.96
C GLY A 31 0.16 4.28 1.94
N THR A 32 0.48 4.47 0.67
CA THR A 32 -0.38 4.06 -0.45
C THR A 32 -0.62 2.55 -0.37
N ILE A 33 -1.85 2.13 -0.57
CA ILE A 33 -2.21 0.71 -0.53
C ILE A 33 -2.56 0.25 -1.93
N VAL A 34 -1.95 -0.85 -2.36
CA VAL A 34 -2.27 -1.54 -3.59
C VAL A 34 -2.81 -2.94 -3.29
N ARG A 35 -3.69 -3.43 -4.15
CA ARG A 35 -4.17 -4.82 -4.13
C ARG A 35 -3.56 -5.56 -5.30
N VAL A 36 -3.08 -6.76 -5.02
CA VAL A 36 -2.67 -7.74 -6.01
C VAL A 36 -3.74 -8.83 -6.04
N SER A 37 -4.51 -8.89 -7.13
CA SER A 37 -5.55 -9.89 -7.31
C SER A 37 -5.02 -11.04 -8.14
N THR A 38 -5.23 -12.27 -7.64
CA THR A 38 -4.84 -13.50 -8.32
C THR A 38 -5.98 -14.51 -8.35
N SER A 39 -5.85 -15.56 -9.15
CA SER A 39 -6.88 -16.61 -9.25
C SER A 39 -7.01 -17.49 -7.99
N ILE A 40 -6.05 -17.43 -7.06
CA ILE A 40 -6.08 -18.19 -5.80
C ILE A 40 -6.32 -17.32 -4.58
N GLY A 41 -6.54 -16.02 -4.76
CA GLY A 41 -6.86 -15.04 -3.72
C GLY A 41 -6.14 -13.72 -3.92
N ASP A 42 -6.55 -12.73 -3.15
CA ASP A 42 -6.03 -11.36 -3.20
C ASP A 42 -5.19 -11.07 -1.97
N PHE A 43 -4.14 -10.27 -2.14
CA PHE A 43 -3.39 -9.71 -1.02
C PHE A 43 -3.13 -8.21 -1.26
N SER A 44 -2.91 -7.49 -0.19
CA SER A 44 -2.67 -6.05 -0.26
C SER A 44 -1.29 -5.70 0.27
N ILE A 45 -0.71 -4.66 -0.31
CA ILE A 45 0.61 -4.16 0.04
C ILE A 45 0.45 -2.70 0.47
N GLU A 46 0.93 -2.34 1.67
CA GLU A 46 1.15 -0.95 2.06
C GLU A 46 2.53 -0.53 1.56
N LEU A 47 2.56 0.50 0.72
CA LEU A 47 3.80 1.05 0.19
C LEU A 47 4.45 2.00 1.21
N LEU A 48 5.77 2.06 1.18
CA LEU A 48 6.59 2.86 2.09
C LEU A 48 6.95 4.21 1.46
N ASP A 49 5.92 5.02 1.17
CA ASP A 49 6.01 6.27 0.40
C ASP A 49 7.07 7.24 0.93
N GLU A 50 7.28 7.32 2.26
CA GLU A 50 8.29 8.19 2.86
C GLU A 50 9.70 7.57 2.91
N THR A 51 9.77 6.24 2.93
CA THR A 51 11.00 5.50 3.17
C THR A 51 11.74 5.17 1.87
N ALA A 52 10.98 4.89 0.79
CA ALA A 52 11.50 4.59 -0.54
C ALA A 52 10.70 5.35 -1.62
N PRO A 53 10.69 6.69 -1.59
CA PRO A 53 9.79 7.51 -2.42
C PRO A 53 10.02 7.34 -3.92
N VAL A 54 11.25 7.20 -4.39
CA VAL A 54 11.56 6.99 -5.81
C VAL A 54 11.07 5.62 -6.27
N THR A 55 11.30 4.61 -5.45
CA THR A 55 10.89 3.22 -5.73
C THR A 55 9.36 3.09 -5.74
N VAL A 56 8.69 3.68 -4.75
CA VAL A 56 7.21 3.70 -4.68
C VAL A 56 6.63 4.41 -5.89
N GLN A 57 7.17 5.59 -6.27
CA GLN A 57 6.70 6.32 -7.44
C GLN A 57 6.88 5.51 -8.72
N ASN A 58 8.04 4.88 -8.92
CA ASN A 58 8.31 3.99 -10.04
C ASN A 58 7.30 2.83 -10.11
N PHE A 59 7.06 2.14 -9.01
CA PHE A 59 6.08 1.05 -8.94
C PHE A 59 4.65 1.53 -9.29
N LEU A 60 4.22 2.67 -8.70
CA LEU A 60 2.91 3.25 -8.95
C LEU A 60 2.72 3.72 -10.39
N ASP A 61 3.77 4.13 -11.09
CA ASP A 61 3.68 4.52 -12.50
C ASP A 61 3.33 3.31 -13.39
N TYR A 62 3.88 2.13 -13.12
CA TYR A 62 3.46 0.87 -13.78
C TYR A 62 2.02 0.49 -13.40
N VAL A 63 1.63 0.61 -12.12
CA VAL A 63 0.25 0.31 -11.69
C VAL A 63 -0.75 1.22 -12.40
N ARG A 64 -0.51 2.54 -12.46
CA ARG A 64 -1.40 3.52 -13.11
C ARG A 64 -1.57 3.30 -14.60
N ARG A 65 -0.55 2.79 -15.28
CA ARG A 65 -0.62 2.42 -16.70
C ARG A 65 -1.24 1.03 -16.93
N ASN A 66 -1.59 0.32 -15.86
CA ASN A 66 -2.04 -1.07 -15.90
C ASN A 66 -0.99 -2.05 -16.49
N ASP A 67 0.29 -1.71 -16.39
CA ASP A 67 1.37 -2.52 -16.97
C ASP A 67 1.52 -3.87 -16.26
N PHE A 68 1.11 -3.97 -14.98
CA PHE A 68 1.11 -5.23 -14.23
C PHE A 68 -0.13 -6.09 -14.43
N ASN A 69 -1.18 -5.58 -15.10
CA ASN A 69 -2.39 -6.35 -15.34
C ASN A 69 -2.16 -7.43 -16.39
N GLY A 70 -2.54 -8.67 -16.06
CA GLY A 70 -2.28 -9.85 -16.87
C GLY A 70 -0.81 -10.29 -16.88
N THR A 71 0.03 -9.76 -15.99
CA THR A 71 1.36 -10.33 -15.74
C THR A 71 1.23 -11.58 -14.86
N TYR A 72 2.30 -12.37 -14.75
CA TYR A 72 2.32 -13.58 -13.93
C TYR A 72 3.57 -13.63 -13.07
N PHE A 73 3.50 -14.42 -11.99
CA PHE A 73 4.68 -14.79 -11.23
C PHE A 73 5.55 -15.70 -12.08
N HIS A 74 6.69 -15.19 -12.52
CA HIS A 74 7.57 -15.91 -13.44
C HIS A 74 8.70 -16.66 -12.72
N ARG A 75 8.89 -16.37 -11.43
CA ARG A 75 9.91 -17.00 -10.59
C ARG A 75 9.45 -17.04 -9.13
N VAL A 76 9.05 -18.20 -8.67
CA VAL A 76 8.78 -18.49 -7.25
C VAL A 76 9.78 -19.54 -6.79
N ILE A 77 10.53 -19.22 -5.75
CA ILE A 77 11.54 -20.09 -5.16
C ILE A 77 11.11 -20.40 -3.74
N ASP A 78 10.89 -21.66 -3.46
CA ASP A 78 10.44 -22.21 -2.19
C ASP A 78 11.22 -21.61 -1.00
N ASN A 79 10.49 -21.11 -0.01
CA ASN A 79 11.03 -20.46 1.18
C ASN A 79 12.02 -19.32 0.89
N PHE A 80 11.86 -18.60 -0.23
CA PHE A 80 12.71 -17.47 -0.58
C PHE A 80 11.89 -16.29 -1.08
N VAL A 81 11.48 -16.26 -2.35
CA VAL A 81 10.77 -15.12 -2.94
C VAL A 81 9.71 -15.54 -3.95
N ALA A 82 8.63 -14.76 -4.05
CA ALA A 82 7.69 -14.78 -5.16
C ALA A 82 7.90 -13.53 -6.03
N GLN A 83 8.43 -13.68 -7.26
CA GLN A 83 8.84 -12.61 -8.15
C GLN A 83 7.95 -12.49 -9.37
N GLY A 84 7.52 -11.25 -9.67
CA GLY A 84 6.65 -10.91 -10.79
C GLY A 84 6.97 -9.57 -11.45
N GLY A 85 6.04 -9.06 -12.27
CA GLY A 85 6.09 -7.73 -12.89
C GLY A 85 6.81 -7.62 -14.23
N ALA A 86 7.51 -8.66 -14.67
CA ALA A 86 8.33 -8.60 -15.89
C ALA A 86 7.61 -8.98 -17.18
N TYR A 87 6.69 -9.93 -17.10
CA TYR A 87 6.18 -10.63 -18.28
C TYR A 87 4.67 -10.79 -18.24
N ARG A 88 4.05 -10.70 -19.40
CA ARG A 88 2.67 -11.13 -19.67
C ARG A 88 2.65 -12.12 -20.81
N PHE A 89 1.62 -12.93 -20.91
CA PHE A 89 1.47 -13.89 -21.98
C PHE A 89 0.48 -13.36 -23.01
N GLU A 90 0.89 -13.35 -24.29
CA GLU A 90 0.00 -13.06 -25.40
C GLU A 90 -0.30 -14.31 -26.22
N PRO A 91 -1.59 -14.61 -26.47
CA PRO A 91 -1.96 -15.76 -27.30
C PRO A 91 -1.26 -15.70 -28.66
N PHE A 92 -0.77 -16.87 -29.12
CA PHE A 92 -0.05 -17.09 -30.37
C PHE A 92 1.34 -16.42 -30.48
N VAL A 93 1.74 -15.57 -29.53
CA VAL A 93 3.05 -14.90 -29.46
C VAL A 93 3.94 -15.52 -28.38
N GLY A 94 3.35 -15.82 -27.23
CA GLY A 94 4.07 -16.32 -26.04
C GLY A 94 4.38 -15.22 -25.03
N PRO A 95 5.33 -15.46 -24.12
CA PRO A 95 5.73 -14.49 -23.12
C PRO A 95 6.37 -13.24 -23.74
N ILE A 96 5.80 -12.09 -23.48
CA ILE A 96 6.32 -10.78 -23.90
C ILE A 96 6.75 -9.97 -22.69
N ASP A 97 7.73 -9.09 -22.90
CA ASP A 97 8.22 -8.21 -21.85
C ASP A 97 7.22 -7.08 -21.57
N VAL A 98 7.01 -6.76 -20.31
CA VAL A 98 6.41 -5.48 -19.92
C VAL A 98 7.42 -4.38 -20.24
N PRO A 99 7.04 -3.31 -20.96
CA PRO A 99 7.94 -2.20 -21.25
C PRO A 99 8.55 -1.63 -19.97
N THR A 100 9.86 -1.38 -19.97
CA THR A 100 10.57 -0.83 -18.82
C THR A 100 10.81 0.66 -18.95
N ASP A 101 10.60 1.41 -17.88
CA ASP A 101 11.08 2.77 -17.73
C ASP A 101 12.59 2.81 -17.48
N ALA A 102 13.17 4.00 -17.34
CA ALA A 102 14.56 4.15 -16.96
C ALA A 102 14.82 3.53 -15.57
N PRO A 103 15.98 2.88 -15.37
CA PRO A 103 16.36 2.36 -14.07
C PRO A 103 16.35 3.45 -12.97
N ILE A 104 16.06 3.05 -11.74
CA ILE A 104 15.99 3.95 -10.58
C ILE A 104 17.16 3.71 -9.62
N VAL A 105 17.49 4.76 -8.85
CA VAL A 105 18.48 4.69 -7.77
C VAL A 105 18.02 3.73 -6.67
N ASN A 106 18.96 3.01 -6.09
CA ASN A 106 18.72 2.09 -4.99
C ASN A 106 18.49 2.85 -3.66
N GLU A 107 17.40 2.59 -2.96
CA GLU A 107 17.01 3.25 -1.70
C GLU A 107 17.02 2.28 -0.51
N VAL A 108 18.11 1.50 -0.35
CA VAL A 108 18.22 0.49 0.72
C VAL A 108 18.17 1.13 2.10
N ASN A 109 17.19 0.71 2.92
CA ASN A 109 16.94 1.28 4.24
C ASN A 109 16.24 0.34 5.23
N ILE A 110 15.58 -0.71 4.75
CA ILE A 110 14.83 -1.68 5.56
C ILE A 110 15.30 -3.08 5.19
N SER A 111 15.34 -3.97 6.20
CA SER A 111 15.72 -5.36 6.01
C SER A 111 14.67 -6.15 5.22
N ASN A 112 15.13 -7.05 4.37
CA ASN A 112 14.31 -7.96 3.57
C ASN A 112 13.77 -9.12 4.45
N LEU A 113 12.86 -8.80 5.36
CA LEU A 113 12.19 -9.76 6.22
C LEU A 113 10.96 -10.35 5.54
N ARG A 114 10.47 -11.48 6.05
CA ARG A 114 9.21 -12.09 5.59
C ARG A 114 8.08 -11.07 5.51
N GLY A 115 7.34 -11.07 4.40
CA GLY A 115 6.22 -10.17 4.14
C GLY A 115 6.60 -8.80 3.59
N THR A 116 7.90 -8.48 3.51
CA THR A 116 8.34 -7.26 2.81
C THR A 116 8.33 -7.45 1.30
N VAL A 117 8.14 -6.35 0.57
CA VAL A 117 8.14 -6.31 -0.90
C VAL A 117 9.32 -5.47 -1.37
N ALA A 118 10.15 -6.02 -2.26
CA ALA A 118 11.36 -5.37 -2.72
C ALA A 118 11.52 -5.38 -4.25
N MET A 119 12.37 -4.46 -4.78
CA MET A 119 12.68 -4.40 -6.21
C MET A 119 13.76 -5.40 -6.59
N ALA A 120 13.51 -6.14 -7.67
CA ALA A 120 14.53 -6.95 -8.32
C ALA A 120 15.46 -6.09 -9.18
N LYS A 121 16.71 -6.52 -9.33
CA LYS A 121 17.78 -5.81 -10.03
C LYS A 121 18.64 -6.76 -10.84
N LEU A 122 19.42 -6.21 -11.76
CA LEU A 122 20.49 -6.94 -12.46
C LEU A 122 21.66 -7.20 -11.52
N ASP A 123 22.31 -8.36 -11.67
CA ASP A 123 23.49 -8.68 -10.90
C ASP A 123 24.65 -7.72 -11.25
N GLY A 124 25.36 -7.26 -10.21
CA GLY A 124 26.48 -6.32 -10.34
C GLY A 124 26.07 -4.86 -10.60
N ASP A 125 24.78 -4.53 -10.67
CA ASP A 125 24.29 -3.15 -10.87
C ASP A 125 23.23 -2.79 -9.82
N PRO A 126 23.62 -2.10 -8.74
CA PRO A 126 22.68 -1.71 -7.67
C PRO A 126 21.55 -0.80 -8.12
N ASP A 127 21.76 0.03 -9.13
CA ASP A 127 20.81 1.05 -9.61
C ASP A 127 20.06 0.61 -10.88
N SER A 128 19.85 -0.71 -11.06
CA SER A 128 19.23 -1.29 -12.26
C SER A 128 17.78 -1.68 -12.11
N ALA A 129 17.11 -1.35 -10.99
CA ALA A 129 15.72 -1.67 -10.78
C ALA A 129 14.81 -0.95 -11.78
N THR A 130 13.81 -1.67 -12.33
CA THR A 130 12.80 -1.13 -13.27
C THR A 130 11.39 -1.56 -12.88
N ASN A 131 10.88 -2.67 -13.44
CA ASN A 131 9.49 -3.15 -13.27
C ASN A 131 9.38 -4.43 -12.45
N GLN A 132 10.48 -5.15 -12.19
CA GLN A 132 10.40 -6.42 -11.47
C GLN A 132 10.44 -6.21 -9.96
N TRP A 133 9.56 -6.90 -9.26
CA TRP A 133 9.46 -6.87 -7.81
C TRP A 133 9.22 -8.27 -7.25
N PHE A 134 9.48 -8.45 -5.97
CA PHE A 134 9.23 -9.71 -5.30
C PHE A 134 8.71 -9.52 -3.87
N VAL A 135 7.96 -10.51 -3.39
CA VAL A 135 7.60 -10.65 -1.98
C VAL A 135 8.58 -11.59 -1.31
N ASN A 136 9.11 -11.21 -0.16
CA ASN A 136 9.94 -12.08 0.67
C ASN A 136 9.05 -13.09 1.40
N ILE A 137 9.23 -14.38 1.11
CA ILE A 137 8.47 -15.48 1.72
C ILE A 137 9.06 -15.84 3.09
N GLU A 138 10.36 -15.67 3.26
CA GLU A 138 11.10 -15.84 4.51
C GLU A 138 11.97 -14.62 4.82
N ASP A 139 12.68 -14.64 5.96
CA ASP A 139 13.65 -13.62 6.34
C ASP A 139 14.92 -13.72 5.49
N ASN A 140 15.03 -12.88 4.48
CA ASN A 140 16.11 -12.87 3.50
C ASN A 140 17.16 -11.79 3.81
N VAL A 141 17.68 -11.74 5.05
CA VAL A 141 18.62 -10.71 5.51
C VAL A 141 19.93 -10.61 4.70
N ASN A 142 20.29 -11.66 3.96
CA ASN A 142 21.41 -11.63 3.02
C ASN A 142 21.18 -10.65 1.85
N LEU A 143 19.92 -10.38 1.49
CA LEU A 143 19.55 -9.41 0.45
C LEU A 143 19.80 -7.96 0.88
N ASP A 144 20.01 -7.69 2.18
CA ASP A 144 20.28 -6.34 2.69
C ASP A 144 21.66 -5.82 2.28
N THR A 145 22.57 -6.72 1.90
CA THR A 145 23.94 -6.36 1.52
C THR A 145 24.36 -6.89 0.15
N LEU A 146 23.71 -7.96 -0.34
CA LEU A 146 24.00 -8.55 -1.66
C LEU A 146 23.69 -7.51 -2.75
N ASN A 147 24.61 -7.35 -3.73
CA ASN A 147 24.45 -6.42 -4.85
C ASN A 147 24.09 -4.98 -4.41
N GLY A 148 24.67 -4.49 -3.34
CA GLY A 148 24.38 -3.18 -2.75
C GLY A 148 23.03 -3.10 -1.99
N GLY A 149 22.45 -4.24 -1.64
CA GLY A 149 21.15 -4.37 -0.93
C GLY A 149 19.94 -4.20 -1.86
N PHE A 150 18.82 -4.83 -1.54
CA PHE A 150 17.58 -4.73 -2.30
C PHE A 150 16.60 -3.80 -1.58
N THR A 151 16.12 -2.76 -2.27
CA THR A 151 15.21 -1.76 -1.71
C THR A 151 13.86 -2.38 -1.35
N VAL A 152 13.55 -2.43 -0.07
CA VAL A 152 12.20 -2.73 0.42
C VAL A 152 11.35 -1.47 0.27
N PHE A 153 10.21 -1.59 -0.42
CA PHE A 153 9.32 -0.47 -0.69
C PHE A 153 7.85 -0.72 -0.27
N GLY A 154 7.56 -1.87 0.31
CA GLY A 154 6.21 -2.20 0.79
C GLY A 154 6.19 -3.36 1.77
N ASN A 155 5.03 -3.53 2.43
CA ASN A 155 4.74 -4.64 3.35
C ASN A 155 3.38 -5.25 2.99
N VAL A 156 3.30 -6.56 2.97
CA VAL A 156 2.04 -7.29 2.83
C VAL A 156 1.19 -7.09 4.08
N LEU A 157 -0.10 -6.75 3.89
CA LEU A 157 -1.02 -6.42 4.98
C LEU A 157 -1.85 -7.62 5.44
N GLY A 158 -2.19 -7.61 6.73
CA GLY A 158 -3.15 -8.54 7.34
C GLY A 158 -2.78 -10.01 7.11
N SER A 159 -3.76 -10.81 6.67
CA SER A 159 -3.58 -12.21 6.29
C SER A 159 -3.09 -12.40 4.84
N GLY A 160 -2.62 -11.35 4.17
CA GLY A 160 -2.15 -11.45 2.79
C GLY A 160 -1.00 -12.44 2.58
N MET A 161 -0.21 -12.69 3.64
CA MET A 161 0.85 -13.72 3.58
C MET A 161 0.30 -15.14 3.47
N ASP A 162 -0.95 -15.41 3.87
CA ASP A 162 -1.59 -16.72 3.66
C ASP A 162 -1.76 -17.00 2.15
N ILE A 163 -2.02 -15.94 1.36
CA ILE A 163 -2.10 -16.04 -0.11
C ILE A 163 -0.72 -16.17 -0.73
N VAL A 164 0.28 -15.42 -0.22
CA VAL A 164 1.67 -15.53 -0.71
C VAL A 164 2.23 -16.93 -0.43
N ASP A 165 1.94 -17.53 0.72
CA ASP A 165 2.29 -18.91 1.05
C ASP A 165 1.58 -19.90 0.11
N ALA A 166 0.31 -19.66 -0.18
CA ALA A 166 -0.42 -20.48 -1.15
C ALA A 166 0.15 -20.35 -2.57
N ILE A 167 0.78 -19.21 -2.93
CA ILE A 167 1.54 -19.06 -4.19
C ILE A 167 2.81 -19.91 -4.16
N ASP A 168 3.53 -19.90 -3.03
CA ASP A 168 4.75 -20.68 -2.84
C ASP A 168 4.51 -22.20 -2.91
N GLU A 169 3.37 -22.64 -2.37
CA GLU A 169 2.95 -24.05 -2.38
C GLU A 169 2.52 -24.56 -3.78
N GLN A 170 2.33 -23.68 -4.77
CA GLN A 170 1.95 -24.11 -6.11
C GLN A 170 3.10 -24.86 -6.80
N PRO A 171 2.79 -25.91 -7.57
CA PRO A 171 3.81 -26.55 -8.41
C PRO A 171 4.35 -25.54 -9.43
N THR A 172 5.65 -25.58 -9.68
CA THR A 172 6.32 -24.70 -10.62
C THR A 172 6.80 -25.41 -11.87
N ILE A 173 6.93 -24.66 -12.97
CA ILE A 173 7.51 -25.16 -14.22
C ILE A 173 8.63 -24.23 -14.70
N ASP A 174 9.67 -24.83 -15.26
CA ASP A 174 10.76 -24.10 -15.92
C ASP A 174 10.59 -24.18 -17.46
N LEU A 175 10.28 -23.01 -18.06
CA LEU A 175 10.16 -22.81 -19.50
C LEU A 175 11.21 -21.80 -19.99
N GLY A 176 12.31 -21.62 -19.28
CA GLY A 176 13.38 -20.69 -19.59
C GLY A 176 13.26 -19.35 -18.87
N LEU A 177 14.06 -18.36 -19.28
CA LEU A 177 14.26 -17.09 -18.55
C LEU A 177 12.99 -16.34 -18.17
N LYS A 178 11.93 -16.42 -19.01
CA LYS A 178 10.66 -15.72 -18.75
C LYS A 178 9.66 -16.51 -17.89
N ALA A 179 10.02 -17.74 -17.51
CA ALA A 179 9.24 -18.61 -16.65
C ALA A 179 10.19 -19.65 -15.99
N SER A 180 11.23 -19.18 -15.32
CA SER A 180 12.31 -20.04 -14.79
C SER A 180 11.87 -20.89 -13.59
N SER A 181 10.79 -20.52 -12.91
CA SER A 181 10.10 -21.28 -11.86
C SER A 181 8.70 -20.68 -11.71
N ALA A 182 7.90 -20.74 -12.80
CA ALA A 182 6.57 -20.13 -12.83
C ALA A 182 5.54 -21.07 -12.15
N PRO A 183 4.80 -20.59 -11.14
CA PRO A 183 3.73 -21.36 -10.51
C PRO A 183 2.55 -21.53 -11.47
N TYR A 184 1.89 -22.70 -11.37
CA TYR A 184 0.69 -22.98 -12.15
C TYR A 184 -0.39 -23.64 -11.28
N ILE A 185 -1.67 -23.38 -11.59
CA ILE A 185 -2.83 -23.73 -10.75
C ILE A 185 -3.56 -25.02 -11.17
N ALA A 186 -3.11 -25.68 -12.23
CA ALA A 186 -3.70 -26.93 -12.69
C ALA A 186 -3.10 -28.16 -11.97
N SER A 187 -3.77 -29.31 -12.05
CA SER A 187 -3.22 -30.58 -11.54
C SER A 187 -1.96 -31.04 -12.30
N ALA A 188 -1.75 -30.54 -13.50
CA ALA A 188 -0.54 -30.62 -14.31
C ALA A 188 -0.51 -29.44 -15.27
N TYR A 189 0.67 -28.89 -15.52
CA TYR A 189 0.81 -27.81 -16.51
C TYR A 189 0.47 -28.34 -17.90
N THR A 190 -0.42 -27.63 -18.59
CA THR A 190 -0.84 -27.97 -19.96
C THR A 190 -0.46 -26.87 -20.94
N ASP A 191 -0.69 -25.62 -20.57
CA ASP A 191 -0.37 -24.45 -21.41
C ASP A 191 -0.27 -23.17 -20.52
N PRO A 192 0.16 -22.05 -21.05
CA PRO A 192 0.33 -20.81 -20.29
C PRO A 192 -0.93 -20.25 -19.63
N SER A 193 -2.15 -20.71 -19.96
CA SER A 193 -3.35 -20.31 -19.23
C SER A 193 -3.38 -20.82 -17.80
N ASP A 194 -2.55 -21.82 -17.50
CA ASP A 194 -2.39 -22.38 -16.16
C ASP A 194 -1.50 -21.51 -15.24
N PHE A 195 -0.77 -20.52 -15.78
CA PHE A 195 0.07 -19.63 -14.94
C PHE A 195 -0.75 -18.85 -13.92
N LEU A 196 -0.10 -18.55 -12.81
CA LEU A 196 -0.69 -17.69 -11.79
C LEU A 196 -0.56 -16.22 -12.20
N TYR A 197 -1.61 -15.71 -12.83
CA TYR A 197 -1.71 -14.33 -13.26
C TYR A 197 -2.06 -13.40 -12.12
N MET A 198 -1.67 -12.12 -12.28
CA MET A 198 -2.00 -11.06 -11.35
C MET A 198 -2.52 -9.80 -12.05
N ASN A 199 -3.35 -9.04 -11.33
CA ASN A 199 -3.69 -7.66 -11.62
C ASN A 199 -3.34 -6.82 -10.40
N VAL A 200 -2.88 -5.59 -10.61
CA VAL A 200 -2.47 -4.70 -9.52
C VAL A 200 -3.19 -3.37 -9.65
N GLU A 201 -3.88 -2.96 -8.59
CA GLU A 201 -4.63 -1.70 -8.54
C GLU A 201 -4.35 -0.91 -7.26
N VAL A 202 -4.47 0.42 -7.33
CA VAL A 202 -4.41 1.29 -6.15
C VAL A 202 -5.77 1.27 -5.47
N VAL A 203 -5.80 0.88 -4.18
CA VAL A 203 -7.03 0.85 -3.35
C VAL A 203 -7.01 1.86 -2.21
N GLY A 204 -5.84 2.46 -1.91
CA GLY A 204 -5.70 3.55 -0.96
C GLY A 204 -4.49 4.38 -1.34
N ARG A 205 -4.55 5.72 -1.21
CA ARG A 205 -3.44 6.61 -1.55
C ARG A 205 -2.80 7.21 -0.31
N TYR A 206 -1.48 7.32 -0.35
CA TYR A 206 -0.76 8.18 0.57
C TYR A 206 -1.14 9.63 0.26
N SER A 207 -1.60 10.32 1.30
CA SER A 207 -1.70 11.77 1.29
C SER A 207 -1.30 12.27 2.67
N GLY A 208 -0.86 13.52 2.78
CA GLY A 208 -0.68 14.18 4.07
C GLY A 208 -1.98 14.25 4.88
N ALA A 209 -3.10 13.83 4.31
CA ALA A 209 -4.39 13.63 4.96
C ALA A 209 -4.86 12.18 4.80
N PRO A 210 -5.43 11.57 5.85
CA PRO A 210 -5.94 10.20 5.80
C PRO A 210 -7.22 10.05 4.95
N HIS A 211 -7.79 11.16 4.45
CA HIS A 211 -9.02 11.21 3.67
C HIS A 211 -8.85 12.10 2.46
N VAL A 212 -9.02 11.53 1.28
CA VAL A 212 -8.88 12.22 -0.01
C VAL A 212 -10.07 11.90 -0.88
N TYR A 213 -10.73 12.94 -1.41
CA TYR A 213 -11.72 12.81 -2.47
C TYR A 213 -11.12 13.31 -3.79
N GLU A 214 -11.11 12.47 -4.80
CA GLU A 214 -10.65 12.79 -6.15
C GLU A 214 -11.84 13.17 -7.02
N LEU A 215 -11.87 14.43 -7.44
CA LEU A 215 -13.01 14.99 -8.15
C LEU A 215 -13.21 14.32 -9.52
N GLU A 216 -12.13 14.01 -10.23
CA GLU A 216 -12.16 13.45 -11.59
C GLU A 216 -12.64 11.99 -11.61
N SER A 217 -12.20 11.19 -10.67
CA SER A 217 -12.57 9.77 -10.55
C SER A 217 -13.83 9.54 -9.74
N GLY A 218 -14.23 10.54 -8.91
CA GLY A 218 -15.32 10.38 -7.96
C GLY A 218 -15.00 9.42 -6.82
N LEU A 219 -13.71 9.19 -6.54
CA LEU A 219 -13.23 8.24 -5.55
C LEU A 219 -12.91 8.96 -4.22
N LEU A 220 -13.56 8.55 -3.13
CA LEU A 220 -13.18 8.91 -1.77
C LEU A 220 -12.38 7.76 -1.15
N ILE A 221 -11.16 8.05 -0.72
CA ILE A 221 -10.32 7.13 0.04
C ILE A 221 -10.27 7.62 1.48
N SER A 222 -10.51 6.73 2.44
CA SER A 222 -10.60 7.11 3.83
C SER A 222 -10.04 6.04 4.76
N SER A 223 -9.37 6.48 5.83
CA SER A 223 -9.07 5.63 6.99
C SER A 223 -10.19 5.78 8.00
N VAL A 224 -10.89 4.71 8.29
CA VAL A 224 -12.11 4.71 9.12
C VAL A 224 -11.93 3.83 10.34
N ASP A 225 -12.24 4.37 11.51
CA ASP A 225 -12.45 3.61 12.74
C ASP A 225 -13.91 3.14 12.77
N ILE A 226 -14.10 1.83 12.69
CA ILE A 226 -15.43 1.22 12.64
C ILE A 226 -15.98 0.89 14.03
N ASP A 227 -15.11 0.68 15.02
CA ASP A 227 -15.51 0.26 16.38
C ASP A 227 -14.66 0.92 17.46
N SER A 228 -14.69 2.25 17.48
CA SER A 228 -14.14 3.08 18.59
C SER A 228 -12.72 2.72 19.04
N GLY A 229 -11.82 2.45 18.09
CA GLY A 229 -10.38 2.38 18.32
C GLY A 229 -9.74 0.99 18.20
N ASN A 230 -10.45 -0.03 17.78
CA ASN A 230 -9.90 -1.37 17.59
C ASN A 230 -9.87 -1.84 16.15
N ASP A 231 -10.77 -1.33 15.29
CA ASP A 231 -10.90 -1.79 13.91
C ASP A 231 -10.66 -0.63 12.93
N LEU A 232 -9.40 -0.19 12.85
CA LEU A 232 -8.97 0.80 11.88
C LEU A 232 -8.78 0.14 10.52
N VAL A 233 -9.49 0.67 9.51
CA VAL A 233 -9.40 0.17 8.14
C VAL A 233 -9.15 1.31 7.15
N SER A 234 -8.48 1.03 6.06
CA SER A 234 -8.56 1.84 4.84
C SER A 234 -9.69 1.30 3.98
N MET A 235 -10.51 2.18 3.41
CA MET A 235 -11.57 1.79 2.49
C MET A 235 -11.89 2.88 1.49
N ASN A 236 -12.46 2.48 0.37
CA ASN A 236 -12.85 3.35 -0.71
C ASN A 236 -14.36 3.51 -0.78
N PHE A 237 -14.78 4.69 -1.24
CA PHE A 237 -16.17 4.96 -1.59
C PHE A 237 -16.20 5.55 -2.99
N ASN A 238 -17.14 5.11 -3.83
CA ASN A 238 -17.37 5.67 -5.14
C ASN A 238 -18.51 6.68 -5.10
N SER A 239 -18.36 7.82 -5.76
CA SER A 239 -19.47 8.75 -5.91
C SER A 239 -20.57 8.13 -6.77
N VAL A 240 -21.81 8.32 -6.35
CA VAL A 240 -23.01 7.86 -7.08
C VAL A 240 -23.64 9.07 -7.77
N PRO A 241 -23.85 9.03 -9.10
CA PRO A 241 -24.48 10.13 -9.80
C PRO A 241 -25.86 10.46 -9.22
N SER A 242 -26.08 11.71 -8.82
CA SER A 242 -27.35 12.21 -8.30
C SER A 242 -27.47 13.70 -8.64
N ALA A 243 -28.68 14.17 -9.01
CA ALA A 243 -28.93 15.55 -9.39
C ALA A 243 -29.04 16.50 -8.19
N GLU A 244 -29.35 16.00 -7.00
CA GLU A 244 -29.72 16.84 -5.85
C GLU A 244 -28.78 16.66 -4.64
N LYS A 245 -28.08 15.55 -4.55
CA LYS A 245 -27.29 15.18 -3.36
C LYS A 245 -25.95 14.59 -3.75
N PHE A 246 -24.95 14.83 -2.93
CA PHE A 246 -23.68 14.12 -3.04
C PHE A 246 -23.80 12.79 -2.27
N ILE A 247 -23.73 11.69 -3.00
CA ILE A 247 -23.85 10.33 -2.47
C ILE A 247 -22.57 9.58 -2.73
N ILE A 248 -22.10 8.85 -1.72
CA ILE A 248 -20.98 7.92 -1.82
C ILE A 248 -21.45 6.51 -1.50
N GLN A 249 -20.94 5.53 -2.22
CA GLN A 249 -21.19 4.12 -2.00
C GLN A 249 -19.91 3.44 -1.52
N ALA A 250 -19.97 2.76 -0.38
CA ALA A 250 -18.85 2.01 0.16
C ALA A 250 -18.50 0.82 -0.76
N ASN A 251 -17.24 0.70 -1.10
CA ASN A 251 -16.68 -0.48 -1.74
C ASN A 251 -16.17 -1.43 -0.65
N LEU A 252 -16.97 -2.41 -0.25
CA LEU A 252 -16.64 -3.33 0.83
C LEU A 252 -15.48 -4.29 0.46
N GLU A 253 -15.22 -4.49 -0.82
CA GLU A 253 -14.08 -5.27 -1.30
C GLU A 253 -12.74 -4.52 -1.16
N SER A 254 -12.80 -3.19 -0.96
CA SER A 254 -11.61 -2.35 -0.75
C SER A 254 -11.18 -2.25 0.72
N VAL A 255 -11.88 -2.90 1.64
CA VAL A 255 -11.59 -2.81 3.08
C VAL A 255 -10.30 -3.55 3.40
N ILE A 256 -9.33 -2.81 3.97
CA ILE A 256 -8.01 -3.33 4.35
C ILE A 256 -7.72 -2.93 5.79
N PRO A 257 -7.44 -3.87 6.69
CA PRO A 257 -7.00 -3.55 8.05
C PRO A 257 -5.73 -2.70 8.03
N ARG A 258 -5.65 -1.73 8.90
CA ARG A 258 -4.47 -0.87 9.05
C ARG A 258 -3.79 -1.10 10.39
N ASN A 259 -2.46 -1.14 10.35
CA ASN A 259 -1.63 -1.26 11.53
C ASN A 259 -1.15 0.12 11.96
N GLY A 260 -1.51 0.53 13.16
CA GLY A 260 -1.03 1.74 13.80
C GLY A 260 -2.01 2.91 13.80
N PRO A 261 -1.77 3.91 14.64
CA PRO A 261 -2.65 5.05 14.80
C PRO A 261 -2.58 5.97 13.56
N VAL A 262 -3.72 6.50 13.15
CA VAL A 262 -3.85 7.51 12.08
C VAL A 262 -4.42 8.78 12.70
N GLU A 263 -3.77 9.94 12.46
CA GLU A 263 -4.33 11.24 12.88
C GLU A 263 -5.59 11.57 12.09
N ASN A 264 -6.53 12.25 12.75
CA ASN A 264 -7.79 12.68 12.14
C ASN A 264 -8.57 11.56 11.46
N VAL A 265 -8.49 10.34 11.98
CA VAL A 265 -9.22 9.18 11.45
C VAL A 265 -10.72 9.48 11.37
N ALA A 266 -11.37 9.02 10.31
CA ALA A 266 -12.83 9.07 10.23
C ALA A 266 -13.43 8.06 11.20
N SER A 267 -14.62 8.34 11.71
CA SER A 267 -15.34 7.42 12.59
C SER A 267 -16.75 7.13 12.07
N PHE A 268 -17.10 5.87 12.03
CA PHE A 268 -18.48 5.45 11.75
C PHE A 268 -19.20 5.14 13.06
N VAL A 269 -20.20 5.96 13.40
CA VAL A 269 -21.05 5.79 14.59
C VAL A 269 -22.31 5.04 14.19
N ALA A 270 -22.32 3.73 14.37
CA ALA A 270 -23.39 2.85 13.92
C ALA A 270 -24.76 3.20 14.55
N SER A 271 -24.82 3.65 15.82
CA SER A 271 -26.05 4.06 16.50
C SER A 271 -26.69 5.31 15.89
N GLU A 272 -25.92 6.14 15.20
CA GLU A 272 -26.36 7.36 14.53
C GLU A 272 -26.51 7.16 13.01
N GLY A 273 -25.90 6.10 12.47
CA GLY A 273 -25.78 5.88 11.05
C GLY A 273 -24.93 6.98 10.35
N ARG A 274 -23.93 7.54 11.04
CA ARG A 274 -23.12 8.65 10.54
C ARG A 274 -21.64 8.30 10.42
N LEU A 275 -21.07 8.73 9.30
CA LEU A 275 -19.63 8.72 9.04
C LEU A 275 -19.11 10.15 9.21
N TYR A 276 -18.24 10.36 10.17
CA TYR A 276 -17.59 11.64 10.49
C TYR A 276 -16.18 11.64 9.94
N ILE A 277 -15.85 12.61 9.08
CA ILE A 277 -14.51 12.82 8.55
C ILE A 277 -14.01 14.19 9.03
N PRO A 278 -13.06 14.25 9.98
CA PRO A 278 -12.62 15.51 10.58
C PRO A 278 -12.03 16.48 9.56
N ARG A 279 -11.25 15.98 8.61
CA ARG A 279 -10.59 16.77 7.57
C ARG A 279 -10.51 15.96 6.29
N LEU A 280 -11.07 16.48 5.22
CA LEU A 280 -11.10 15.87 3.89
C LEU A 280 -10.33 16.74 2.90
N GLU A 281 -9.36 16.18 2.21
CA GLU A 281 -8.75 16.80 1.04
C GLU A 281 -9.58 16.48 -0.20
N VAL A 282 -9.97 17.53 -0.92
CA VAL A 282 -10.65 17.41 -2.20
C VAL A 282 -9.65 17.80 -3.28
N ASN A 283 -9.19 16.82 -4.03
CA ASN A 283 -8.19 16.98 -5.07
C ASN A 283 -8.86 17.12 -6.44
N SER A 284 -8.46 18.14 -7.18
CA SER A 284 -8.67 18.26 -8.62
C SER A 284 -7.31 18.34 -9.32
N ASN A 285 -7.28 18.22 -10.65
CA ASN A 285 -6.04 18.23 -11.42
C ASN A 285 -5.11 19.42 -11.11
N ASP A 286 -5.68 20.57 -10.71
CA ASP A 286 -4.95 21.85 -10.55
C ASP A 286 -4.99 22.40 -9.11
N ALA A 287 -5.76 21.80 -8.19
CA ALA A 287 -5.96 22.38 -6.85
C ALA A 287 -6.33 21.35 -5.79
N VAL A 288 -5.89 21.62 -4.55
CA VAL A 288 -6.33 20.92 -3.34
C VAL A 288 -7.20 21.88 -2.54
N THR A 289 -8.40 21.45 -2.19
CA THR A 289 -9.33 22.18 -1.31
C THR A 289 -9.57 21.34 -0.05
N ILE A 290 -9.69 22.00 1.09
CA ILE A 290 -9.95 21.33 2.38
C ILE A 290 -11.42 21.54 2.75
N ALA A 291 -12.09 20.45 3.11
CA ALA A 291 -13.36 20.44 3.80
C ALA A 291 -13.14 19.87 5.21
N ASN A 292 -13.69 20.56 6.22
CA ASN A 292 -13.58 20.13 7.61
C ASN A 292 -14.93 19.65 8.14
N ASN A 293 -14.91 18.84 9.19
CA ASN A 293 -16.11 18.35 9.87
C ASN A 293 -17.16 17.79 8.89
N VAL A 294 -16.68 16.99 7.93
CA VAL A 294 -17.57 16.42 6.91
C VAL A 294 -18.38 15.29 7.52
N VAL A 295 -19.69 15.36 7.37
CA VAL A 295 -20.63 14.38 7.90
C VAL A 295 -21.43 13.76 6.76
N PHE A 296 -21.41 12.45 6.71
CA PHE A 296 -22.25 11.66 5.83
C PHE A 296 -23.24 10.84 6.65
N VAL A 297 -24.48 10.75 6.22
CA VAL A 297 -25.53 9.92 6.84
C VAL A 297 -25.81 8.68 5.98
N LEU A 298 -25.90 7.53 6.60
CA LEU A 298 -26.26 6.26 5.96
C LEU A 298 -27.70 6.36 5.42
N THR A 299 -27.87 6.22 4.13
CA THR A 299 -29.17 6.34 3.44
C THR A 299 -29.64 5.04 2.82
N ASN A 300 -28.72 4.10 2.59
CA ASN A 300 -29.04 2.76 2.11
C ASN A 300 -28.05 1.75 2.73
N SER A 301 -28.54 0.58 3.13
CA SER A 301 -27.72 -0.48 3.73
C SER A 301 -27.37 -1.62 2.76
N SER A 302 -27.95 -1.63 1.55
CA SER A 302 -27.64 -2.64 0.53
C SER A 302 -28.01 -2.11 -0.88
N PRO A 303 -27.04 -1.59 -1.65
CA PRO A 303 -25.64 -1.35 -1.29
C PRO A 303 -25.47 -0.30 -0.17
N VAL A 304 -24.34 -0.33 0.54
CA VAL A 304 -24.08 0.64 1.62
C VAL A 304 -23.79 2.01 1.02
N GLN A 305 -24.73 2.95 1.22
CA GLN A 305 -24.63 4.30 0.66
C GLN A 305 -24.82 5.36 1.73
N PHE A 306 -24.03 6.41 1.62
CA PHE A 306 -24.06 7.56 2.50
C PHE A 306 -24.35 8.83 1.69
N THR A 307 -25.15 9.72 2.24
CA THR A 307 -25.41 11.03 1.67
C THR A 307 -24.72 12.10 2.49
N LEU A 308 -24.09 13.08 1.84
CA LEU A 308 -23.48 14.22 2.49
C LEU A 308 -24.56 15.01 3.25
N GLU A 309 -24.36 15.21 4.55
CA GLU A 309 -25.23 15.97 5.43
C GLU A 309 -24.71 17.40 5.63
N SER A 310 -23.44 17.55 5.98
CA SER A 310 -22.81 18.85 6.25
C SER A 310 -21.29 18.81 6.11
N PHE A 311 -20.68 20.00 5.95
CA PHE A 311 -19.24 20.22 6.06
C PHE A 311 -18.95 21.70 6.30
N ASP A 312 -17.75 22.01 6.81
CA ASP A 312 -17.21 23.35 6.97
C ASP A 312 -16.10 23.59 5.91
N ARG A 313 -16.02 24.82 5.40
CA ARG A 313 -15.01 25.24 4.42
C ARG A 313 -13.86 25.95 5.08
#